data_0aefd5cba4932847c80a04580e00c11a
#
_entry.id   0aefd5cba4932847c80a04580e00c11a
#
_cell.length_a   1.000
_cell.length_b   1.000
_cell.length_c   1.000
_cell.angle_alpha   90.00
_cell.angle_beta   90.00
_cell.angle_gamma   90.00
#
_symmetry.space_group_name_H-M   'P 1'
#
loop_
_entity.id
_entity.type
_entity.pdbx_description
1 polymer ?
#
loop_
_entity_poly.entity_id
_entity_poly.type
_entity_poly.pdbx_seq_one_letter_code
_entity_poly.pdbx_strand_id
1 'polypeptide(L)'
;MATYELVTRAGVEAEVARQTARFETREKNFGFKPGEHYYSPVTYTWPDFYNGANSKWAKFLEFGNTLGIVILNRSSGDWLSKRPDIDFATQGSMALSAGARRVSFYIKTRHGAMFEGMPVSYRDKIATNLNVDLSAITPFTEDFIIESARAVKNDYPNIPVNIFLDETNPWIEMSLQDKIIEAYVRLYNRLKRELGNDCLIIINPGSNTPASMMAACDVVLSYESNAAKYLDPGTQWIHPEHYKGFPSWRFWHVIHGATPENIDEVFAKADSLGIGHLYVTDRTFKVGGGSEDEPEENPYDKPPSAWVENRVKAWIGGTLPFEKRLSALEAKIKELEAKRNV
;
A
#
# COMPACT_ATOMS: atom_id res chain seq x y z
N MET A 1 -36.12 0.81 15.97
CA MET A 1 -36.07 1.09 14.52
C MET A 1 -35.00 2.14 14.34
N ALA A 2 -33.85 1.77 13.78
CA ALA A 2 -32.81 2.74 13.45
C ALA A 2 -33.25 3.48 12.18
N THR A 3 -33.43 4.77 12.28
CA THR A 3 -33.66 5.66 11.14
C THR A 3 -32.37 5.73 10.33
N TYR A 4 -32.35 5.08 9.17
CA TYR A 4 -31.34 5.34 8.16
C TYR A 4 -31.56 6.78 7.66
N GLU A 5 -30.72 7.71 8.09
CA GLU A 5 -30.67 9.00 7.44
C GLU A 5 -30.30 8.78 5.98
N LEU A 6 -31.19 9.14 5.08
CA LEU A 6 -30.93 9.18 3.65
C LEU A 6 -29.71 10.11 3.45
N VAL A 7 -28.59 9.53 3.10
CA VAL A 7 -27.38 10.29 2.72
C VAL A 7 -27.75 11.09 1.49
N THR A 8 -28.02 12.38 1.67
CA THR A 8 -28.34 13.27 0.55
C THR A 8 -27.10 13.49 -0.31
N ARG A 9 -27.30 13.68 -1.62
CA ARG A 9 -26.20 14.02 -2.54
C ARG A 9 -25.35 15.19 -2.03
N ALA A 10 -25.98 16.21 -1.46
CA ALA A 10 -25.30 17.35 -0.84
C ALA A 10 -24.46 16.95 0.39
N GLY A 11 -24.90 15.97 1.17
CA GLY A 11 -24.12 15.43 2.30
C GLY A 11 -22.87 14.68 1.85
N VAL A 12 -22.97 13.91 0.76
CA VAL A 12 -21.82 13.22 0.14
C VAL A 12 -20.83 14.24 -0.44
N GLU A 13 -21.32 15.24 -1.16
CA GLU A 13 -20.48 16.31 -1.74
C GLU A 13 -19.77 17.13 -0.65
N ALA A 14 -20.44 17.45 0.46
CA ALA A 14 -19.84 18.13 1.60
C ALA A 14 -18.79 17.28 2.32
N GLU A 15 -19.01 15.97 2.45
CA GLU A 15 -18.01 15.05 3.02
C GLU A 15 -16.80 14.90 2.11
N VAL A 16 -17.01 14.74 0.81
CA VAL A 16 -15.93 14.70 -0.20
C VAL A 16 -15.13 16.01 -0.15
N ALA A 17 -15.78 17.17 -0.13
CA ALA A 17 -15.10 18.47 -0.06
C ALA A 17 -14.30 18.60 1.25
N ARG A 18 -14.85 18.19 2.39
CA ARG A 18 -14.16 18.21 3.69
C ARG A 18 -12.97 17.26 3.70
N GLN A 19 -13.11 16.09 3.12
CA GLN A 19 -11.99 15.13 2.98
C GLN A 19 -10.93 15.69 2.03
N THR A 20 -11.31 16.25 0.89
CA THR A 20 -10.37 16.87 -0.06
C THR A 20 -9.57 18.00 0.60
N ALA A 21 -10.20 18.92 1.30
CA ALA A 21 -9.51 19.99 2.02
C ALA A 21 -8.56 19.45 3.11
N ARG A 22 -8.97 18.36 3.80
CA ARG A 22 -8.12 17.65 4.77
C ARG A 22 -6.92 16.99 4.11
N PHE A 23 -7.05 16.49 2.86
CA PHE A 23 -5.98 15.91 2.08
C PHE A 23 -4.99 16.96 1.56
N GLU A 24 -5.45 18.06 1.02
CA GLU A 24 -4.60 19.17 0.58
C GLU A 24 -3.69 19.68 1.71
N THR A 25 -4.20 19.73 2.93
CA THR A 25 -3.40 20.08 4.11
C THR A 25 -2.36 19.01 4.44
N ARG A 26 -2.68 17.72 4.25
CA ARG A 26 -1.80 16.58 4.50
C ARG A 26 -0.70 16.42 3.45
N GLU A 27 -0.97 16.76 2.17
CA GLU A 27 0.03 16.71 1.10
C GLU A 27 1.31 17.44 1.46
N LYS A 28 1.20 18.59 2.10
CA LYS A 28 2.36 19.38 2.54
C LYS A 28 3.21 18.66 3.59
N ASN A 29 2.61 17.77 4.37
CA ASN A 29 3.25 17.07 5.47
C ASN A 29 3.93 15.77 5.02
N PHE A 30 3.41 15.12 3.96
CA PHE A 30 3.97 13.84 3.49
C PHE A 30 5.02 13.98 2.40
N GLY A 31 5.15 15.14 1.78
CA GLY A 31 6.14 15.41 0.73
C GLY A 31 5.83 14.76 -0.62
N PHE A 32 4.63 14.21 -0.78
CA PHE A 32 4.11 13.73 -2.05
C PHE A 32 3.37 14.84 -2.78
N LYS A 33 3.37 14.81 -4.10
CA LYS A 33 2.68 15.80 -4.91
C LYS A 33 1.70 15.12 -5.88
N PRO A 34 0.54 15.75 -6.13
CA PRO A 34 -0.39 15.27 -7.14
C PRO A 34 0.28 15.19 -8.51
N GLY A 35 0.04 14.09 -9.23
CA GLY A 35 0.57 13.88 -10.57
C GLY A 35 2.06 13.53 -10.64
N GLU A 36 2.77 13.47 -9.51
CA GLU A 36 4.12 12.88 -9.47
C GLU A 36 4.02 11.35 -9.30
N HIS A 37 4.99 10.66 -9.87
CA HIS A 37 5.15 9.21 -9.75
C HIS A 37 6.31 8.89 -8.81
N TYR A 38 6.09 7.88 -7.97
CA TYR A 38 7.05 7.41 -6.98
C TYR A 38 7.27 5.92 -7.13
N TYR A 39 8.52 5.50 -7.12
CA TYR A 39 8.85 4.11 -6.94
C TYR A 39 8.70 3.74 -5.47
N SER A 40 7.79 2.83 -5.16
CA SER A 40 7.54 2.38 -3.80
C SER A 40 7.68 0.86 -3.75
N PRO A 41 8.92 0.35 -3.56
CA PRO A 41 9.17 -1.09 -3.56
C PRO A 41 8.65 -1.75 -2.29
N VAL A 42 8.21 -3.01 -2.43
CA VAL A 42 7.93 -3.88 -1.29
C VAL A 42 9.26 -4.41 -0.77
N THR A 43 9.78 -3.77 0.29
CA THR A 43 11.10 -4.04 0.84
C THR A 43 11.00 -4.93 2.10
N TYR A 44 10.43 -6.14 1.94
CA TYR A 44 10.25 -7.07 3.08
C TYR A 44 11.52 -7.81 3.47
N THR A 45 12.60 -7.68 2.70
CA THR A 45 13.87 -8.32 3.01
C THR A 45 14.52 -7.70 4.24
N TRP A 46 15.20 -8.53 5.01
CA TRP A 46 16.01 -8.08 6.15
C TRP A 46 17.05 -7.04 5.70
N PRO A 47 17.39 -6.06 6.55
CA PRO A 47 18.50 -5.14 6.28
C PRO A 47 19.78 -5.89 5.88
N ASP A 48 20.36 -5.50 4.76
CA ASP A 48 21.53 -6.17 4.21
C ASP A 48 22.60 -5.19 3.69
N PHE A 49 22.57 -3.94 4.20
CA PHE A 49 23.49 -2.86 3.81
C PHE A 49 24.97 -3.24 3.92
N TYR A 50 25.32 -4.14 4.82
CA TYR A 50 26.68 -4.66 5.01
C TYR A 50 27.17 -5.51 3.81
N ASN A 51 26.31 -5.91 2.89
CA ASN A 51 26.67 -6.63 1.66
C ASN A 51 27.18 -5.69 0.54
N GLY A 52 27.27 -4.37 0.78
CA GLY A 52 27.77 -3.39 -0.18
C GLY A 52 27.01 -3.46 -1.52
N ALA A 53 27.74 -3.66 -2.62
CA ALA A 53 27.15 -3.73 -3.97
C ALA A 53 26.22 -4.96 -4.18
N ASN A 54 26.28 -5.97 -3.33
CA ASN A 54 25.42 -7.15 -3.38
C ASN A 54 24.15 -6.98 -2.50
N SER A 55 24.01 -5.85 -1.82
CA SER A 55 22.82 -5.54 -1.02
C SER A 55 21.59 -5.45 -1.92
N LYS A 56 20.52 -6.14 -1.54
CA LYS A 56 19.22 -6.02 -2.19
C LYS A 56 18.65 -4.62 -2.00
N TRP A 57 18.84 -4.04 -0.82
CA TRP A 57 18.44 -2.68 -0.50
C TRP A 57 19.15 -1.64 -1.35
N ALA A 58 20.45 -1.84 -1.67
CA ALA A 58 21.20 -0.89 -2.50
C ALA A 58 20.52 -0.63 -3.84
N LYS A 59 19.92 -1.66 -4.45
CA LYS A 59 19.17 -1.53 -5.71
C LYS A 59 17.96 -0.62 -5.59
N PHE A 60 17.20 -0.74 -4.53
CA PHE A 60 16.05 0.16 -4.29
C PHE A 60 16.52 1.60 -4.03
N LEU A 61 17.62 1.78 -3.30
CA LEU A 61 18.15 3.11 -2.97
C LEU A 61 18.69 3.87 -4.19
N GLU A 62 19.03 3.20 -5.29
CA GLU A 62 19.41 3.83 -6.57
C GLU A 62 18.33 4.75 -7.16
N PHE A 63 17.08 4.63 -6.74
CA PHE A 63 15.98 5.49 -7.18
C PHE A 63 16.03 6.89 -6.58
N GLY A 64 16.80 7.12 -5.53
CA GLY A 64 17.06 8.43 -4.96
C GLY A 64 15.78 9.19 -4.60
N ASN A 65 15.67 10.43 -5.05
CA ASN A 65 14.52 11.33 -4.75
C ASN A 65 13.18 10.87 -5.36
N THR A 66 13.18 9.87 -6.23
CA THR A 66 11.96 9.26 -6.78
C THR A 66 11.47 8.08 -5.94
N LEU A 67 12.25 7.68 -4.93
CA LEU A 67 11.87 6.65 -3.98
C LEU A 67 10.77 7.20 -3.06
N GLY A 68 9.59 6.60 -3.15
CA GLY A 68 8.42 7.03 -2.40
C GLY A 68 8.41 6.45 -1.00
N ILE A 69 7.79 5.29 -0.84
CA ILE A 69 7.65 4.58 0.43
C ILE A 69 8.54 3.35 0.40
N VAL A 70 9.30 3.13 1.47
CA VAL A 70 9.99 1.88 1.75
C VAL A 70 9.46 1.26 3.04
N ILE A 71 9.52 -0.06 3.15
CA ILE A 71 8.95 -0.81 4.27
C ILE A 71 10.07 -1.49 5.04
N LEU A 72 10.13 -1.26 6.34
CA LEU A 72 10.94 -2.03 7.28
C LEU A 72 10.06 -3.14 7.87
N ASN A 73 10.34 -4.39 7.51
CA ASN A 73 9.60 -5.55 7.98
C ASN A 73 10.48 -6.42 8.87
N ARG A 74 10.31 -6.31 10.18
CA ARG A 74 10.98 -7.14 11.16
C ARG A 74 10.06 -8.26 11.59
N SER A 75 10.45 -9.50 11.29
CA SER A 75 9.75 -10.71 11.74
C SER A 75 8.22 -10.63 11.57
N SER A 76 7.77 -10.19 10.39
CA SER A 76 6.34 -9.98 10.09
C SER A 76 5.65 -8.98 11.03
N GLY A 77 6.36 -7.92 11.43
CA GLY A 77 5.83 -6.81 12.24
C GLY A 77 6.00 -6.97 13.74
N ASP A 78 6.86 -7.89 14.20
CA ASP A 78 7.20 -8.02 15.63
C ASP A 78 8.22 -6.98 16.07
N TRP A 79 7.72 -5.84 16.54
CA TRP A 79 8.53 -4.73 17.07
C TRP A 79 8.65 -4.77 18.61
N LEU A 80 8.02 -5.75 19.28
CA LEU A 80 7.97 -5.80 20.73
C LEU A 80 8.97 -6.78 21.35
N SER A 81 9.31 -7.88 20.66
CA SER A 81 10.08 -8.98 21.26
C SER A 81 11.59 -8.74 21.39
N LYS A 82 12.19 -8.01 20.43
CA LYS A 82 13.66 -7.80 20.38
C LYS A 82 13.98 -6.35 19.98
N ARG A 83 14.12 -5.45 20.94
CA ARG A 83 14.29 -4.00 20.69
C ARG A 83 15.45 -3.39 21.45
N PRO A 84 16.01 -2.28 20.92
CA PRO A 84 15.98 -1.84 19.52
C PRO A 84 16.81 -2.77 18.62
N ASP A 85 16.66 -2.67 17.30
CA ASP A 85 17.48 -3.39 16.33
C ASP A 85 18.25 -2.39 15.47
N ILE A 86 19.58 -2.41 15.60
CA ILE A 86 20.47 -1.43 14.95
C ILE A 86 20.50 -1.55 13.45
N ASP A 87 20.28 -2.76 12.89
CA ASP A 87 20.30 -2.96 11.45
C ASP A 87 19.11 -2.28 10.79
N PHE A 88 17.93 -2.35 11.42
CA PHE A 88 16.75 -1.63 10.96
C PHE A 88 16.89 -0.11 11.10
N ALA A 89 17.49 0.35 12.18
CA ALA A 89 17.79 1.78 12.37
C ALA A 89 18.73 2.30 11.28
N THR A 90 19.79 1.54 10.99
CA THR A 90 20.77 1.88 9.96
C THR A 90 20.14 1.89 8.57
N GLN A 91 19.44 0.82 8.22
CA GLN A 91 18.80 0.69 6.89
C GLN A 91 17.76 1.77 6.64
N GLY A 92 16.94 2.09 7.64
CA GLY A 92 15.96 3.18 7.54
C GLY A 92 16.62 4.56 7.37
N SER A 93 17.70 4.82 8.08
CA SER A 93 18.48 6.06 7.96
C SER A 93 19.15 6.15 6.58
N MET A 94 19.68 5.06 6.06
CA MET A 94 20.23 5.00 4.70
C MET A 94 19.17 5.27 3.64
N ALA A 95 17.97 4.73 3.79
CA ALA A 95 16.87 4.99 2.87
C ALA A 95 16.48 6.47 2.84
N LEU A 96 16.36 7.12 4.00
CA LEU A 96 16.10 8.55 4.08
C LEU A 96 17.23 9.37 3.44
N SER A 97 18.48 9.01 3.72
CA SER A 97 19.66 9.68 3.15
C SER A 97 19.75 9.52 1.64
N ALA A 98 19.28 8.40 1.10
CA ALA A 98 19.21 8.17 -0.34
C ALA A 98 18.06 8.96 -1.01
N GLY A 99 17.12 9.50 -0.26
CA GLY A 99 16.03 10.33 -0.78
C GLY A 99 14.64 9.71 -0.68
N ALA A 100 14.47 8.57 0.01
CA ALA A 100 13.15 8.00 0.27
C ALA A 100 12.26 9.04 0.96
N ARG A 101 11.06 9.24 0.43
CA ARG A 101 10.10 10.20 1.00
C ARG A 101 9.60 9.75 2.37
N ARG A 102 9.37 8.44 2.51
CA ARG A 102 8.86 7.83 3.75
C ARG A 102 9.48 6.45 3.98
N VAL A 103 9.83 6.22 5.22
CA VAL A 103 10.19 4.90 5.75
C VAL A 103 9.04 4.46 6.63
N SER A 104 8.42 3.33 6.34
CA SER A 104 7.28 2.80 7.08
C SER A 104 7.64 1.49 7.80
N PHE A 105 7.01 1.27 8.94
CA PHE A 105 7.19 0.07 9.76
C PHE A 105 5.99 -0.85 9.55
N TYR A 106 6.26 -2.06 9.14
CA TYR A 106 5.27 -3.09 8.86
C TYR A 106 4.64 -3.63 10.14
N ILE A 107 3.33 -3.71 10.20
CA ILE A 107 2.59 -4.36 11.28
C ILE A 107 1.42 -5.15 10.68
N LYS A 108 1.31 -6.45 10.99
CA LYS A 108 0.15 -7.26 10.61
C LYS A 108 -1.08 -6.89 11.43
N THR A 109 -2.26 -7.00 10.82
CA THR A 109 -3.53 -6.75 11.53
C THR A 109 -4.45 -7.97 11.57
N ARG A 110 -4.13 -9.01 10.81
CA ARG A 110 -4.97 -10.22 10.68
C ARG A 110 -6.42 -9.88 10.36
N HIS A 111 -6.61 -8.98 9.38
CA HIS A 111 -7.90 -8.47 8.92
C HIS A 111 -8.78 -7.90 10.04
N GLY A 112 -8.16 -7.45 11.14
CA GLY A 112 -8.88 -6.92 12.30
C GLY A 112 -9.64 -7.96 13.10
N ALA A 113 -9.34 -9.26 12.95
CA ALA A 113 -10.05 -10.35 13.60
C ALA A 113 -10.11 -10.22 15.13
N MET A 114 -9.06 -9.66 15.74
CA MET A 114 -8.95 -9.48 17.19
C MET A 114 -9.30 -8.06 17.65
N PHE A 115 -9.85 -7.22 16.78
CA PHE A 115 -10.27 -5.87 17.14
C PHE A 115 -11.53 -5.90 18.01
N GLU A 116 -11.72 -4.86 18.80
CA GLU A 116 -12.86 -4.73 19.70
C GLU A 116 -14.18 -4.82 18.91
N GLY A 117 -15.12 -5.60 19.46
CA GLY A 117 -16.46 -5.79 18.87
C GLY A 117 -16.54 -6.88 17.79
N MET A 118 -15.42 -7.50 17.39
CA MET A 118 -15.46 -8.59 16.40
C MET A 118 -15.98 -9.90 17.04
N PRO A 119 -16.92 -10.60 16.36
CA PRO A 119 -17.47 -11.85 16.87
C PRO A 119 -16.43 -13.00 16.81
N VAL A 120 -16.60 -13.98 17.71
CA VAL A 120 -15.73 -15.17 17.76
C VAL A 120 -15.74 -15.93 16.43
N SER A 121 -16.90 -16.06 15.78
CA SER A 121 -17.03 -16.72 14.47
C SER A 121 -16.18 -16.06 13.37
N TYR A 122 -15.95 -14.76 13.46
CA TYR A 122 -15.06 -14.07 12.52
C TYR A 122 -13.59 -14.41 12.78
N ARG A 123 -13.19 -14.51 14.06
CA ARG A 123 -11.84 -14.91 14.45
C ARG A 123 -11.52 -16.31 13.94
N ASP A 124 -12.46 -17.25 14.13
CA ASP A 124 -12.33 -18.64 13.67
C ASP A 124 -12.23 -18.70 12.13
N LYS A 125 -13.04 -17.89 11.44
CA LYS A 125 -12.99 -17.78 9.98
C LYS A 125 -11.63 -17.29 9.49
N ILE A 126 -11.06 -16.24 10.11
CA ILE A 126 -9.75 -15.71 9.72
C ILE A 126 -8.65 -16.74 9.98
N ALA A 127 -8.64 -17.40 11.14
CA ALA A 127 -7.68 -18.47 11.42
C ALA A 127 -7.76 -19.59 10.37
N THR A 128 -8.98 -20.01 10.01
CA THR A 128 -9.21 -21.02 8.96
C THR A 128 -8.72 -20.55 7.59
N ASN A 129 -9.04 -19.33 7.18
CA ASN A 129 -8.64 -18.78 5.88
C ASN A 129 -7.12 -18.66 5.74
N LEU A 130 -6.44 -18.32 6.85
CA LEU A 130 -4.98 -18.23 6.91
C LEU A 130 -4.30 -19.57 7.16
N ASN A 131 -5.08 -20.64 7.33
CA ASN A 131 -4.60 -21.98 7.69
C ASN A 131 -3.66 -21.98 8.92
N VAL A 132 -4.03 -21.26 9.97
CA VAL A 132 -3.26 -21.13 11.20
C VAL A 132 -4.13 -21.41 12.42
N ASP A 133 -3.48 -21.74 13.55
CA ASP A 133 -4.18 -21.84 14.82
C ASP A 133 -4.67 -20.47 15.30
N LEU A 134 -5.76 -20.44 16.06
CA LEU A 134 -6.31 -19.21 16.64
C LEU A 134 -5.27 -18.46 17.49
N SER A 135 -4.36 -19.17 18.15
CA SER A 135 -3.24 -18.59 18.90
C SER A 135 -2.31 -17.72 18.04
N ALA A 136 -2.22 -18.00 16.74
CA ALA A 136 -1.38 -17.24 15.80
C ALA A 136 -2.01 -15.91 15.39
N ILE A 137 -3.29 -15.67 15.65
CA ILE A 137 -3.96 -14.39 15.39
C ILE A 137 -4.29 -13.62 16.67
N THR A 138 -4.39 -14.31 17.81
CA THR A 138 -4.78 -13.71 19.10
C THR A 138 -3.95 -12.50 19.55
N PRO A 139 -2.63 -12.40 19.29
CA PRO A 139 -1.85 -11.23 19.68
C PRO A 139 -2.24 -9.94 18.94
N PHE A 140 -2.81 -10.00 17.75
CA PHE A 140 -2.99 -8.85 16.84
C PHE A 140 -4.23 -8.02 17.20
N THR A 141 -4.30 -7.55 18.45
CA THR A 141 -5.31 -6.61 18.93
C THR A 141 -5.00 -5.17 18.51
N GLU A 142 -5.96 -4.26 18.61
CA GLU A 142 -5.70 -2.83 18.42
C GLU A 142 -4.60 -2.31 19.36
N ASP A 143 -4.60 -2.77 20.62
CA ASP A 143 -3.59 -2.37 21.61
C ASP A 143 -2.19 -2.87 21.25
N PHE A 144 -2.06 -4.11 20.76
CA PHE A 144 -0.79 -4.60 20.24
C PHE A 144 -0.24 -3.72 19.11
N ILE A 145 -1.10 -3.28 18.19
CA ILE A 145 -0.70 -2.41 17.07
C ILE A 145 -0.25 -1.04 17.61
N ILE A 146 -0.96 -0.46 18.55
CA ILE A 146 -0.60 0.81 19.18
C ILE A 146 0.70 0.70 19.97
N GLU A 147 0.89 -0.37 20.73
CA GLU A 147 2.14 -0.63 21.47
C GLU A 147 3.33 -0.82 20.54
N SER A 148 3.14 -1.57 19.44
CA SER A 148 4.15 -1.72 18.38
C SER A 148 4.53 -0.36 17.79
N ALA A 149 3.55 0.48 17.47
CA ALA A 149 3.78 1.82 16.94
C ALA A 149 4.52 2.74 17.93
N ARG A 150 4.18 2.68 19.23
CA ARG A 150 4.92 3.38 20.30
C ARG A 150 6.35 2.87 20.43
N ALA A 151 6.54 1.55 20.36
CA ALA A 151 7.85 0.94 20.42
C ALA A 151 8.74 1.44 19.29
N VAL A 152 8.25 1.42 18.07
CA VAL A 152 8.95 1.95 16.90
C VAL A 152 9.33 3.43 17.10
N LYS A 153 8.40 4.26 17.56
CA LYS A 153 8.67 5.68 17.85
C LYS A 153 9.79 5.90 18.85
N ASN A 154 9.84 5.07 19.88
CA ASN A 154 10.84 5.19 20.96
C ASN A 154 12.18 4.59 20.57
N ASP A 155 12.17 3.47 19.85
CA ASP A 155 13.36 2.69 19.53
C ASP A 155 14.12 3.25 18.31
N TYR A 156 13.42 3.99 17.41
CA TYR A 156 13.98 4.55 16.17
C TYR A 156 13.77 6.07 16.07
N PRO A 157 14.27 6.86 17.05
CA PRO A 157 13.95 8.30 17.18
C PRO A 157 14.44 9.15 15.99
N ASN A 158 15.41 8.66 15.22
CA ASN A 158 15.97 9.35 14.06
C ASN A 158 15.21 9.04 12.75
N ILE A 159 14.21 8.18 12.80
CA ILE A 159 13.37 7.82 11.63
C ILE A 159 11.97 8.36 11.88
N PRO A 160 11.44 9.28 11.04
CA PRO A 160 10.05 9.70 11.12
C PRO A 160 9.12 8.49 10.99
N VAL A 161 8.30 8.24 12.01
CA VAL A 161 7.49 7.04 12.08
C VAL A 161 6.32 7.11 11.11
N ASN A 162 6.23 6.11 10.23
CA ASN A 162 5.05 5.82 9.42
C ASN A 162 4.71 4.35 9.58
N ILE A 163 3.44 3.99 9.46
CA ILE A 163 2.97 2.63 9.73
C ILE A 163 2.38 2.04 8.45
N PHE A 164 2.83 0.83 8.11
CA PHE A 164 2.26 0.00 7.07
C PHE A 164 1.47 -1.13 7.74
N LEU A 165 0.15 -1.04 7.64
CA LEU A 165 -0.78 -2.05 8.17
C LEU A 165 -1.09 -3.05 7.07
N ASP A 166 -0.68 -4.28 7.28
CA ASP A 166 -0.94 -5.37 6.35
C ASP A 166 -2.16 -6.20 6.75
N GLU A 167 -2.69 -6.97 5.78
CA GLU A 167 -3.86 -7.83 5.96
C GLU A 167 -5.10 -7.03 6.43
N THR A 168 -5.45 -5.98 5.67
CA THR A 168 -6.54 -5.05 6.05
C THR A 168 -7.79 -5.18 5.20
N ASN A 169 -8.03 -6.35 4.57
CA ASN A 169 -9.09 -6.55 3.59
C ASN A 169 -10.51 -6.49 4.21
N PRO A 170 -11.35 -5.48 3.89
CA PRO A 170 -12.71 -5.37 4.41
C PRO A 170 -13.72 -6.29 3.70
N TRP A 171 -13.33 -6.89 2.56
CA TRP A 171 -14.19 -7.78 1.77
C TRP A 171 -14.18 -9.23 2.24
N ILE A 172 -13.30 -9.57 3.18
CA ILE A 172 -13.11 -10.94 3.64
C ILE A 172 -14.35 -11.52 4.34
N GLU A 173 -15.19 -10.63 4.92
CA GLU A 173 -16.48 -10.98 5.51
C GLU A 173 -17.50 -9.87 5.27
N MET A 174 -18.28 -10.01 4.21
CA MET A 174 -19.23 -8.98 3.75
C MET A 174 -20.28 -8.62 4.81
N SER A 175 -20.71 -9.56 5.62
CA SER A 175 -21.70 -9.32 6.69
C SER A 175 -21.17 -8.49 7.85
N LEU A 176 -19.85 -8.35 7.96
CA LEU A 176 -19.16 -7.55 8.97
C LEU A 176 -18.39 -6.34 8.40
N GLN A 177 -18.54 -6.09 7.11
CA GLN A 177 -17.75 -5.06 6.41
C GLN A 177 -17.76 -3.71 7.14
N ASP A 178 -18.93 -3.20 7.51
CA ASP A 178 -19.04 -1.91 8.18
C ASP A 178 -18.34 -1.91 9.53
N LYS A 179 -18.45 -2.99 10.30
CA LYS A 179 -17.74 -3.14 11.58
C LYS A 179 -16.23 -3.18 11.41
N ILE A 180 -15.76 -3.88 10.38
CA ILE A 180 -14.33 -3.95 10.05
C ILE A 180 -13.83 -2.55 9.71
N ILE A 181 -14.55 -1.82 8.87
CA ILE A 181 -14.19 -0.44 8.48
C ILE A 181 -14.19 0.49 9.69
N GLU A 182 -15.23 0.47 10.53
CA GLU A 182 -15.30 1.27 11.76
C GLU A 182 -14.11 1.00 12.68
N ALA A 183 -13.73 -0.27 12.83
CA ALA A 183 -12.57 -0.65 13.63
C ALA A 183 -11.25 -0.10 13.07
N TYR A 184 -11.05 -0.15 11.76
CA TYR A 184 -9.86 0.45 11.14
C TYR A 184 -9.85 1.98 11.22
N VAL A 185 -10.99 2.64 11.07
CA VAL A 185 -11.11 4.10 11.28
C VAL A 185 -10.79 4.47 12.73
N ARG A 186 -11.25 3.69 13.70
CA ARG A 186 -10.91 3.85 15.12
C ARG A 186 -9.40 3.68 15.35
N LEU A 187 -8.81 2.62 14.80
CA LEU A 187 -7.36 2.37 14.88
C LEU A 187 -6.55 3.51 14.24
N TYR A 188 -6.93 3.97 13.05
CA TYR A 188 -6.31 5.10 12.40
C TYR A 188 -6.29 6.35 13.29
N ASN A 189 -7.44 6.70 13.88
CA ASN A 189 -7.53 7.85 14.77
C ASN A 189 -6.69 7.67 16.05
N ARG A 190 -6.58 6.45 16.58
CA ARG A 190 -5.69 6.13 17.71
C ARG A 190 -4.23 6.32 17.32
N LEU A 191 -3.79 5.77 16.18
CA LEU A 191 -2.43 5.92 15.67
C LEU A 191 -2.07 7.39 15.45
N LYS A 192 -2.97 8.19 14.86
CA LYS A 192 -2.73 9.64 14.68
C LYS A 192 -2.60 10.39 16.00
N ARG A 193 -3.34 10.03 17.03
CA ARG A 193 -3.17 10.63 18.39
C ARG A 193 -1.82 10.28 19.00
N GLU A 194 -1.37 9.05 18.85
CA GLU A 194 -0.09 8.57 19.45
C GLU A 194 1.15 9.07 18.72
N LEU A 195 1.10 9.08 17.38
CA LEU A 195 2.27 9.33 16.55
C LEU A 195 2.33 10.76 16.00
N GLY A 196 1.21 11.47 15.99
CA GLY A 196 1.07 12.79 15.38
C GLY A 196 0.47 12.73 13.96
N ASN A 197 0.00 13.89 13.48
CA ASN A 197 -0.66 13.99 12.17
C ASN A 197 0.30 13.77 11.00
N ASP A 198 1.60 13.96 11.19
CA ASP A 198 2.64 13.78 10.17
C ASP A 198 3.02 12.31 9.93
N CYS A 199 2.55 11.40 10.79
CA CYS A 199 2.69 9.97 10.61
C CYS A 199 1.81 9.52 9.44
N LEU A 200 2.43 8.92 8.40
CA LEU A 200 1.71 8.31 7.28
C LEU A 200 1.20 6.93 7.71
N ILE A 201 -0.09 6.69 7.53
CA ILE A 201 -0.72 5.39 7.76
C ILE A 201 -1.09 4.79 6.41
N ILE A 202 -0.48 3.65 6.10
CA ILE A 202 -0.70 2.90 4.88
C ILE A 202 -1.48 1.64 5.23
N ILE A 203 -2.48 1.27 4.43
CA ILE A 203 -3.18 -0.01 4.55
C ILE A 203 -2.90 -0.86 3.31
N ASN A 204 -2.77 -2.17 3.51
CA ASN A 204 -2.70 -3.17 2.45
C ASN A 204 -3.89 -4.13 2.53
N PRO A 205 -4.98 -3.86 1.81
CA PRO A 205 -6.08 -4.81 1.64
C PRO A 205 -5.83 -5.81 0.50
N GLY A 206 -4.75 -5.68 -0.27
CA GLY A 206 -4.46 -6.48 -1.48
C GLY A 206 -5.42 -6.22 -2.65
N SER A 207 -6.41 -5.35 -2.48
CA SER A 207 -7.45 -5.03 -3.45
C SER A 207 -8.01 -3.62 -3.21
N ASN A 208 -8.98 -3.20 -4.06
CA ASN A 208 -9.73 -1.99 -3.78
C ASN A 208 -10.48 -2.06 -2.44
N THR A 209 -10.97 -0.92 -1.98
CA THR A 209 -11.75 -0.81 -0.74
C THR A 209 -13.03 0.01 -0.97
N PRO A 210 -14.05 -0.13 -0.11
CA PRO A 210 -15.17 0.79 -0.08
C PRO A 210 -14.72 2.23 0.19
N ALA A 211 -15.52 3.21 -0.26
CA ALA A 211 -15.22 4.63 -0.04
C ALA A 211 -15.01 4.99 1.43
N SER A 212 -15.76 4.38 2.34
CA SER A 212 -15.66 4.59 3.79
C SER A 212 -14.31 4.15 4.38
N MET A 213 -13.66 3.13 3.79
CA MET A 213 -12.34 2.67 4.24
C MET A 213 -11.24 3.70 3.96
N MET A 214 -11.45 4.62 3.02
CA MET A 214 -10.50 5.70 2.74
C MET A 214 -10.30 6.65 3.93
N ALA A 215 -11.20 6.64 4.92
CA ALA A 215 -11.04 7.36 6.19
C ALA A 215 -10.06 6.67 7.16
N ALA A 216 -9.71 5.41 6.92
CA ALA A 216 -8.82 4.60 7.77
C ALA A 216 -7.35 4.66 7.34
N CYS A 217 -6.99 5.42 6.31
CA CYS A 217 -5.63 5.47 5.79
C CYS A 217 -5.27 6.83 5.18
N ASP A 218 -3.98 7.05 4.99
CA ASP A 218 -3.46 8.11 4.13
C ASP A 218 -3.11 7.55 2.74
N VAL A 219 -2.58 6.33 2.66
CA VAL A 219 -2.29 5.61 1.41
C VAL A 219 -2.93 4.22 1.47
N VAL A 220 -3.51 3.78 0.37
CA VAL A 220 -4.02 2.43 0.19
C VAL A 220 -3.22 1.70 -0.89
N LEU A 221 -2.71 0.50 -0.56
CA LEU A 221 -2.18 -0.44 -1.53
C LEU A 221 -3.37 -1.18 -2.14
N SER A 222 -3.94 -0.61 -3.21
CA SER A 222 -5.23 -1.03 -3.77
C SER A 222 -5.14 -2.09 -4.86
N TYR A 223 -3.94 -2.51 -5.21
CA TYR A 223 -3.69 -3.64 -6.11
C TYR A 223 -2.39 -4.35 -5.76
N GLU A 224 -2.46 -5.65 -5.54
CA GLU A 224 -1.32 -6.53 -5.35
C GLU A 224 -1.59 -7.85 -6.08
N SER A 225 -1.15 -7.96 -7.33
CA SER A 225 -1.31 -9.17 -8.15
C SER A 225 -0.45 -9.10 -9.42
N ASN A 226 -0.64 -10.08 -10.34
CA ASN A 226 0.16 -10.18 -11.55
C ASN A 226 -0.24 -9.20 -12.66
N ALA A 227 0.71 -8.93 -13.58
CA ALA A 227 0.55 -8.01 -14.70
C ALA A 227 -0.56 -8.45 -15.68
N ALA A 228 -0.73 -9.74 -15.92
CA ALA A 228 -1.77 -10.23 -16.82
C ALA A 228 -3.17 -9.87 -16.31
N LYS A 229 -3.43 -10.09 -15.01
CA LYS A 229 -4.68 -9.68 -14.36
C LYS A 229 -4.83 -8.16 -14.30
N TYR A 230 -3.73 -7.42 -14.13
CA TYR A 230 -3.76 -5.96 -14.14
C TYR A 230 -4.24 -5.42 -15.49
N LEU A 231 -3.79 -6.01 -16.58
CA LEU A 231 -4.12 -5.59 -17.95
C LEU A 231 -5.42 -6.15 -18.48
N ASP A 232 -6.00 -7.19 -17.85
CA ASP A 232 -7.27 -7.77 -18.26
C ASP A 232 -8.38 -6.69 -18.26
N PRO A 233 -9.10 -6.50 -19.38
CA PRO A 233 -10.23 -5.58 -19.47
C PRO A 233 -11.35 -5.85 -18.45
N GLY A 234 -11.50 -7.10 -17.99
CA GLY A 234 -12.45 -7.51 -16.96
C GLY A 234 -12.13 -6.99 -15.56
N THR A 235 -10.93 -6.45 -15.33
CA THR A 235 -10.46 -5.95 -14.03
C THR A 235 -10.76 -4.45 -13.81
N GLN A 236 -11.98 -3.99 -14.12
CA GLN A 236 -12.38 -2.59 -13.92
C GLN A 236 -12.46 -2.20 -12.43
N TRP A 237 -12.57 -3.18 -11.54
CA TRP A 237 -12.66 -2.99 -10.10
C TRP A 237 -11.36 -2.46 -9.45
N ILE A 238 -10.20 -2.51 -10.14
CA ILE A 238 -8.90 -2.09 -9.60
C ILE A 238 -8.93 -0.66 -9.07
N HIS A 239 -9.62 0.24 -9.78
CA HIS A 239 -9.71 1.65 -9.42
C HIS A 239 -11.17 2.11 -9.57
N PRO A 240 -12.02 1.85 -8.56
CA PRO A 240 -13.44 2.18 -8.63
C PRO A 240 -13.68 3.68 -8.72
N GLU A 241 -14.85 4.08 -9.19
CA GLU A 241 -15.22 5.48 -9.46
C GLU A 241 -14.98 6.42 -8.26
N HIS A 242 -15.23 5.95 -7.05
CA HIS A 242 -15.05 6.76 -5.84
C HIS A 242 -13.59 7.11 -5.54
N TYR A 243 -12.61 6.45 -6.17
CA TYR A 243 -11.19 6.79 -6.02
C TYR A 243 -10.82 8.05 -6.81
N LYS A 244 -11.55 8.38 -7.88
CA LYS A 244 -11.25 9.53 -8.75
C LYS A 244 -11.28 10.89 -8.05
N GLY A 245 -11.91 10.97 -6.86
CA GLY A 245 -11.94 12.18 -6.04
C GLY A 245 -10.72 12.38 -5.16
N PHE A 246 -9.76 11.45 -5.16
CA PHE A 246 -8.58 11.50 -4.32
C PHE A 246 -7.31 11.76 -5.14
N PRO A 247 -6.29 12.41 -4.55
CA PRO A 247 -5.02 12.64 -5.23
C PRO A 247 -4.26 11.33 -5.49
N SER A 248 -3.48 11.29 -6.58
CA SER A 248 -2.76 10.10 -7.06
C SER A 248 -1.87 9.45 -6.01
N TRP A 249 -1.20 10.24 -5.18
CA TRP A 249 -0.29 9.75 -4.14
C TRP A 249 -0.97 8.91 -3.06
N ARG A 250 -2.30 8.84 -3.03
CA ARG A 250 -3.02 7.95 -2.11
C ARG A 250 -3.09 6.50 -2.56
N PHE A 251 -2.71 6.21 -3.82
CA PHE A 251 -2.86 4.88 -4.40
C PHE A 251 -1.51 4.26 -4.68
N TRP A 252 -1.35 3.06 -4.20
CA TRP A 252 -0.17 2.23 -4.41
C TRP A 252 -0.58 0.92 -5.06
N HIS A 253 0.05 0.62 -6.21
CA HIS A 253 -0.11 -0.65 -6.92
C HIS A 253 1.20 -1.45 -6.91
N VAL A 254 1.07 -2.74 -6.65
CA VAL A 254 2.15 -3.73 -6.67
C VAL A 254 1.84 -4.76 -7.74
N ILE A 255 2.71 -4.89 -8.73
CA ILE A 255 2.47 -5.67 -9.94
C ILE A 255 3.60 -6.66 -10.15
N HIS A 256 3.27 -7.95 -10.15
CA HIS A 256 4.19 -9.06 -10.33
C HIS A 256 4.19 -9.57 -11.76
N GLY A 257 5.24 -10.32 -12.15
CA GLY A 257 5.27 -11.05 -13.41
C GLY A 257 5.15 -10.15 -14.64
N ALA A 258 5.71 -8.94 -14.57
CA ALA A 258 5.83 -8.10 -15.75
C ALA A 258 6.84 -8.71 -16.74
N THR A 259 6.58 -8.53 -18.02
CA THR A 259 7.44 -8.97 -19.11
C THR A 259 7.85 -7.79 -19.98
N PRO A 260 8.92 -7.91 -20.80
CA PRO A 260 9.31 -6.86 -21.73
C PRO A 260 8.18 -6.42 -22.68
N GLU A 261 7.26 -7.33 -22.99
CA GLU A 261 6.15 -7.10 -23.92
C GLU A 261 5.01 -6.30 -23.27
N ASN A 262 4.78 -6.45 -21.95
CA ASN A 262 3.60 -5.88 -21.27
C ASN A 262 3.89 -4.73 -20.32
N ILE A 263 5.13 -4.50 -19.91
CA ILE A 263 5.47 -3.51 -18.88
C ILE A 263 5.06 -2.08 -19.24
N ASP A 264 5.13 -1.71 -20.51
CA ASP A 264 4.74 -0.37 -20.97
C ASP A 264 3.22 -0.17 -20.88
N GLU A 265 2.44 -1.23 -21.13
CA GLU A 265 0.99 -1.20 -20.97
C GLU A 265 0.61 -1.11 -19.48
N VAL A 266 1.40 -1.76 -18.60
CA VAL A 266 1.25 -1.61 -17.14
C VAL A 266 1.43 -0.15 -16.73
N PHE A 267 2.47 0.52 -17.20
CA PHE A 267 2.68 1.94 -16.90
C PHE A 267 1.59 2.84 -17.48
N ALA A 268 1.20 2.62 -18.73
CA ALA A 268 0.13 3.39 -19.34
C ALA A 268 -1.21 3.23 -18.59
N LYS A 269 -1.51 2.03 -18.10
CA LYS A 269 -2.70 1.79 -17.28
C LYS A 269 -2.59 2.46 -15.92
N ALA A 270 -1.43 2.39 -15.25
CA ALA A 270 -1.19 3.08 -13.98
C ALA A 270 -1.39 4.59 -14.12
N ASP A 271 -0.85 5.20 -15.18
CA ASP A 271 -1.05 6.63 -15.50
C ASP A 271 -2.53 6.95 -15.71
N SER A 272 -3.23 6.13 -16.49
CA SER A 272 -4.66 6.34 -16.78
C SER A 272 -5.54 6.27 -15.54
N LEU A 273 -5.14 5.47 -14.55
CA LEU A 273 -5.81 5.32 -13.26
C LEU A 273 -5.38 6.38 -12.23
N GLY A 274 -4.33 7.17 -12.51
CA GLY A 274 -3.81 8.16 -11.58
C GLY A 274 -3.13 7.54 -10.37
N ILE A 275 -2.27 6.54 -10.58
CA ILE A 275 -1.55 5.85 -9.51
C ILE A 275 -0.25 6.58 -9.22
N GLY A 276 -0.08 7.06 -7.98
CA GLY A 276 1.12 7.80 -7.58
C GLY A 276 2.26 6.92 -7.10
N HIS A 277 1.97 5.77 -6.49
CA HIS A 277 2.98 4.81 -6.02
C HIS A 277 2.91 3.52 -6.83
N LEU A 278 4.05 3.07 -7.35
CA LEU A 278 4.11 1.85 -8.14
C LEU A 278 5.33 1.00 -7.74
N TYR A 279 5.11 -0.29 -7.61
CA TYR A 279 6.14 -1.32 -7.62
C TYR A 279 5.82 -2.32 -8.73
N VAL A 280 6.75 -2.53 -9.64
CA VAL A 280 6.65 -3.54 -10.71
C VAL A 280 7.84 -4.46 -10.60
N THR A 281 7.59 -5.77 -10.73
CA THR A 281 8.63 -6.80 -10.75
C THR A 281 8.32 -7.87 -11.80
N ASP A 282 9.37 -8.41 -12.40
CA ASP A 282 9.31 -9.60 -13.26
C ASP A 282 9.21 -10.89 -12.45
N ARG A 283 9.39 -10.81 -11.12
CA ARG A 283 9.24 -11.94 -10.22
C ARG A 283 7.78 -12.34 -10.06
N THR A 284 7.55 -13.60 -9.74
CA THR A 284 6.20 -14.15 -9.54
C THR A 284 6.15 -14.95 -8.24
N PHE A 285 4.96 -15.15 -7.70
CA PHE A 285 4.74 -16.20 -6.73
C PHE A 285 4.76 -17.55 -7.43
N LYS A 286 5.62 -18.46 -6.96
CA LYS A 286 5.54 -19.88 -7.31
C LYS A 286 5.20 -20.63 -6.03
N VAL A 287 3.98 -21.14 -5.99
CA VAL A 287 3.55 -22.00 -4.91
C VAL A 287 4.13 -23.39 -5.20
N GLY A 288 5.15 -23.79 -4.45
CA GLY A 288 5.61 -25.19 -4.39
C GLY A 288 4.52 -26.05 -3.76
N GLY A 289 4.69 -27.36 -3.67
CA GLY A 289 3.69 -28.28 -3.07
C GLY A 289 3.42 -28.08 -1.57
N GLY A 290 3.77 -26.91 -1.01
CA GLY A 290 3.51 -26.43 0.35
C GLY A 290 2.36 -25.41 0.41
N SER A 291 2.14 -24.83 1.58
CA SER A 291 1.11 -23.80 1.80
C SER A 291 1.45 -22.49 1.09
N GLU A 292 0.45 -21.62 0.89
CA GLU A 292 0.65 -20.25 0.41
C GLU A 292 1.61 -19.43 1.30
N ASP A 293 1.81 -19.85 2.55
CA ASP A 293 2.71 -19.22 3.52
C ASP A 293 4.20 -19.54 3.28
N GLU A 294 4.52 -20.56 2.47
CA GLU A 294 5.90 -20.91 2.08
C GLU A 294 5.99 -21.07 0.55
N PRO A 295 5.92 -19.98 -0.22
CA PRO A 295 6.05 -20.06 -1.65
C PRO A 295 7.47 -20.46 -2.05
N GLU A 296 7.62 -21.32 -3.07
CA GLU A 296 8.91 -21.68 -3.66
C GLU A 296 9.66 -20.43 -4.20
N GLU A 297 8.90 -19.44 -4.67
CA GLU A 297 9.42 -18.13 -5.07
C GLU A 297 8.48 -17.03 -4.58
N ASN A 298 9.04 -16.08 -3.81
CA ASN A 298 8.34 -14.88 -3.36
C ASN A 298 8.89 -13.67 -4.15
N PRO A 299 8.03 -12.90 -4.84
CA PRO A 299 8.48 -11.77 -5.66
C PRO A 299 9.17 -10.64 -4.87
N TYR A 300 9.07 -10.65 -3.55
CA TYR A 300 9.68 -9.65 -2.67
C TYR A 300 11.05 -10.05 -2.11
N ASP A 301 11.48 -11.29 -2.32
CA ASP A 301 12.77 -11.78 -1.79
C ASP A 301 13.98 -11.20 -2.52
N LYS A 302 13.77 -10.73 -3.74
CA LYS A 302 14.83 -10.16 -4.59
C LYS A 302 14.33 -8.92 -5.31
N PRO A 303 15.21 -7.92 -5.55
CA PRO A 303 14.88 -6.80 -6.42
C PRO A 303 14.41 -7.28 -7.80
N PRO A 304 13.65 -6.46 -8.53
CA PRO A 304 13.37 -6.69 -9.95
C PRO A 304 14.66 -6.83 -10.76
N SER A 305 14.57 -7.45 -11.91
CA SER A 305 15.70 -7.47 -12.86
C SER A 305 16.05 -6.07 -13.35
N ALA A 306 17.31 -5.83 -13.70
CA ALA A 306 17.80 -4.51 -14.12
C ALA A 306 17.01 -3.89 -15.27
N TRP A 307 16.48 -4.72 -16.19
CA TRP A 307 15.64 -4.20 -17.28
C TRP A 307 14.32 -3.59 -16.77
N VAL A 308 13.69 -4.17 -15.74
CA VAL A 308 12.50 -3.61 -15.08
C VAL A 308 12.85 -2.29 -14.41
N GLU A 309 13.94 -2.26 -13.62
CA GLU A 309 14.38 -1.04 -12.94
C GLU A 309 14.63 0.11 -13.93
N ASN A 310 15.27 -0.18 -15.06
CA ASN A 310 15.51 0.80 -16.12
C ASN A 310 14.19 1.32 -16.72
N ARG A 311 13.19 0.46 -16.91
CA ARG A 311 11.87 0.86 -17.42
C ARG A 311 11.11 1.70 -16.41
N VAL A 312 11.17 1.34 -15.12
CA VAL A 312 10.57 2.15 -14.03
C VAL A 312 11.23 3.52 -13.96
N LYS A 313 12.57 3.61 -14.02
CA LYS A 313 13.30 4.89 -14.05
C LYS A 313 12.88 5.76 -15.25
N ALA A 314 12.70 5.14 -16.42
CA ALA A 314 12.21 5.84 -17.62
C ALA A 314 10.76 6.33 -17.46
N TRP A 315 9.89 5.53 -16.85
CA TRP A 315 8.51 5.93 -16.59
C TRP A 315 8.43 7.11 -15.62
N ILE A 316 9.09 7.05 -14.47
CA ILE A 316 9.13 8.14 -13.49
C ILE A 316 9.74 9.42 -14.07
N GLY A 317 10.81 9.28 -14.84
CA GLY A 317 11.50 10.39 -15.51
C GLY A 317 10.73 10.98 -16.70
N GLY A 318 9.58 10.42 -17.05
CA GLY A 318 8.78 10.87 -18.19
C GLY A 318 9.44 10.61 -19.55
N THR A 319 10.42 9.71 -19.62
CA THR A 319 11.21 9.39 -20.83
C THR A 319 10.74 8.10 -21.52
N LEU A 320 9.55 7.59 -21.19
CA LEU A 320 8.92 6.55 -21.99
C LEU A 320 8.77 7.03 -23.45
N PRO A 321 8.91 6.12 -24.43
CA PRO A 321 8.82 6.50 -25.84
C PRO A 321 7.60 7.37 -26.12
N PHE A 322 7.82 8.54 -26.68
CA PHE A 322 6.78 9.57 -26.95
C PHE A 322 5.57 8.99 -27.68
N GLU A 323 5.81 8.07 -28.60
CA GLU A 323 4.78 7.40 -29.40
C GLU A 323 3.78 6.60 -28.54
N LYS A 324 4.24 5.93 -27.48
CA LYS A 324 3.34 5.16 -26.56
C LYS A 324 2.55 6.10 -25.64
N ARG A 325 3.15 7.21 -25.21
CA ARG A 325 2.43 8.24 -24.42
C ARG A 325 1.36 8.93 -25.30
N LEU A 326 1.68 9.19 -26.56
CA LEU A 326 0.74 9.77 -27.52
C LEU A 326 -0.45 8.82 -27.75
N SER A 327 -0.20 7.54 -28.04
CA SER A 327 -1.26 6.53 -28.22
C SER A 327 -2.19 6.38 -27.02
N ALA A 328 -1.64 6.44 -25.79
CA ALA A 328 -2.44 6.40 -24.57
C ALA A 328 -3.32 7.65 -24.39
N LEU A 329 -2.79 8.83 -24.75
CA LEU A 329 -3.53 10.09 -24.75
C LEU A 329 -4.64 10.09 -25.81
N GLU A 330 -4.36 9.62 -27.02
CA GLU A 330 -5.33 9.49 -28.10
C GLU A 330 -6.48 8.52 -27.75
N ALA A 331 -6.16 7.40 -27.09
CA ALA A 331 -7.18 6.47 -26.57
C ALA A 331 -8.07 7.14 -25.52
N LYS A 332 -7.49 7.94 -24.63
CA LYS A 332 -8.24 8.65 -23.59
C LYS A 332 -9.10 9.78 -24.17
N ILE A 333 -8.62 10.47 -25.19
CA ILE A 333 -9.39 11.49 -25.93
C ILE A 333 -10.61 10.84 -26.58
N LYS A 334 -10.44 9.71 -27.27
CA LYS A 334 -11.55 8.97 -27.87
C LYS A 334 -12.59 8.50 -26.85
N GLU A 335 -12.14 8.04 -25.68
CA GLU A 335 -13.05 7.65 -24.59
C GLU A 335 -13.86 8.86 -24.07
N LEU A 336 -13.21 10.01 -23.88
CA LEU A 336 -13.87 11.23 -23.43
C LEU A 336 -14.84 11.79 -24.49
N GLU A 337 -14.50 11.72 -25.76
CA GLU A 337 -15.37 12.11 -26.88
C GLU A 337 -16.60 11.21 -26.97
N ALA A 338 -16.43 9.91 -26.79
CA ALA A 338 -17.55 8.95 -26.74
C ALA A 338 -18.51 9.25 -25.57
N LYS A 339 -17.99 9.62 -24.40
CA LYS A 339 -18.80 10.01 -23.22
C LYS A 339 -19.51 11.36 -23.36
N ARG A 340 -18.99 12.26 -24.20
CA ARG A 340 -19.62 13.57 -24.46
C ARG A 340 -20.79 13.48 -25.43
N ASN A 341 -20.84 12.45 -26.25
CA ASN A 341 -21.86 12.24 -27.28
C ASN A 341 -23.01 11.32 -26.82
N VAL A 342 -23.09 10.99 -25.56
CA VAL A 342 -24.19 10.31 -24.85
C VAL A 342 -24.84 11.29 -23.87
#